data_c228f7e082815b7da58e174ea257dadd
#
_entry.id   c228f7e082815b7da58e174ea257dadd
#
_cell.length_a   1.000
_cell.length_b   1.000
_cell.length_c   1.000
_cell.angle_alpha   90.00
_cell.angle_beta   90.00
_cell.angle_gamma   90.00
#
_symmetry.space_group_name_H-M   'P 1'
#
loop_
_entity.id
_entity.type
_entity.pdbx_description
1 polymer ?
#
loop_
_entity_poly.entity_id
_entity_poly.type
_entity_poly.pdbx_seq_one_letter_code
_entity_poly.pdbx_strand_id
1 'polypeptide(L)'
;MANGEILTAEQERQLRQPIDEYVGKIQKEIDELREHGTAEVIEYQNLIESVKRDKTLSKGEKEYEIKEFEAKLNQAKAVEAQNKDKVAKLIADAEGYLKENFEKLYYNAVKESCEAEKAKALEDHKQRLAQLEKEHKEALAGMSDQVEIKEENYVHKNRISNEKLELEKEKQRIKDRKHDALTYKYHLIDLLRLSDFTFAEEMAQKWENYKYTFNRRTFLLQNGLYIAIILIFIALCVITPIKKGTPLLTYNNVLNILQQASPRMFLALGVAGLILLTGTDLSVGRMVGMGMTAATIIMHQGVNTGSVFGHIFDFTNIPVVGRVILALVVCIVLCTVFTSIAGFFTAKFKMHPFISTMANMLVIFGLVTYATKGVSFGSIEATIPNMIIPKVNGFPTIILWALAAIVIVWFIWNKTTFGKNLYAVGGNPEAAAVSGISVFAVTLGAFVMAGILYGFGSWLECARMVGSGSAAYGQGWDMDAIAACVVGGVSFTGGIGKISGVVTGVCIFTALTYSLTILGIDTNLQFVFSGIIILVAVTLDCLKYVQKK
;
A
#
# COMPACT_ATOMS: atom_id res chain seq x y z
N MET A 1 -38.37 0.13 -30.10
CA MET A 1 -37.32 0.16 -31.15
C MET A 1 -36.58 -1.17 -31.14
N ALA A 2 -36.16 -1.61 -32.30
CA ALA A 2 -35.82 -2.99 -32.64
C ALA A 2 -34.94 -3.75 -31.64
N ASN A 3 -35.41 -4.93 -31.24
CA ASN A 3 -34.70 -5.91 -30.46
C ASN A 3 -33.43 -6.34 -31.21
N GLY A 4 -32.25 -5.96 -30.70
CA GLY A 4 -30.97 -6.60 -31.07
C GLY A 4 -30.23 -6.03 -32.29
N GLU A 5 -30.56 -4.84 -32.78
CA GLU A 5 -29.78 -4.18 -33.84
C GLU A 5 -28.54 -3.50 -33.27
N ILE A 6 -27.39 -3.65 -33.98
CA ILE A 6 -26.14 -2.97 -33.63
C ILE A 6 -26.25 -1.51 -34.09
N LEU A 7 -26.27 -0.58 -33.14
CA LEU A 7 -26.38 0.84 -33.41
C LEU A 7 -25.09 1.39 -34.06
N THR A 8 -25.25 2.24 -35.07
CA THR A 8 -24.17 3.04 -35.63
C THR A 8 -23.87 4.25 -34.75
N ALA A 9 -22.69 4.85 -34.89
CA ALA A 9 -22.34 6.07 -34.14
C ALA A 9 -23.30 7.24 -34.39
N GLU A 10 -23.90 7.32 -35.60
CA GLU A 10 -24.89 8.35 -35.95
C GLU A 10 -26.22 8.12 -35.21
N GLN A 11 -26.67 6.87 -35.15
CA GLN A 11 -27.87 6.50 -34.40
C GLN A 11 -27.70 6.74 -32.89
N GLU A 12 -26.53 6.47 -32.32
CA GLU A 12 -26.23 6.81 -30.92
C GLU A 12 -26.29 8.31 -30.67
N ARG A 13 -25.76 9.11 -31.59
CA ARG A 13 -25.80 10.57 -31.51
C ARG A 13 -27.25 11.09 -31.55
N GLN A 14 -28.10 10.50 -32.42
CA GLN A 14 -29.54 10.84 -32.48
C GLN A 14 -30.26 10.49 -31.18
N LEU A 15 -29.96 9.34 -30.56
CA LEU A 15 -30.56 8.96 -29.27
C LEU A 15 -30.16 9.90 -28.13
N ARG A 16 -28.93 10.45 -28.20
CA ARG A 16 -28.40 11.37 -27.20
C ARG A 16 -28.90 12.79 -27.37
N GLN A 17 -29.23 13.20 -28.59
CA GLN A 17 -29.59 14.56 -28.95
C GLN A 17 -30.67 15.19 -28.05
N PRO A 18 -31.79 14.53 -27.70
CA PRO A 18 -32.80 15.13 -26.83
C PRO A 18 -32.26 15.44 -25.42
N ILE A 19 -31.34 14.62 -24.93
CA ILE A 19 -30.70 14.81 -23.62
C ILE A 19 -29.76 16.00 -23.69
N ASP A 20 -28.94 16.07 -24.74
CA ASP A 20 -27.94 17.13 -24.96
C ASP A 20 -28.62 18.49 -25.12
N GLU A 21 -29.73 18.54 -25.87
CA GLU A 21 -30.53 19.76 -26.08
C GLU A 21 -31.15 20.27 -24.77
N TYR A 22 -31.76 19.37 -23.98
CA TYR A 22 -32.39 19.74 -22.73
C TYR A 22 -31.38 20.21 -21.69
N VAL A 23 -30.35 19.41 -21.45
CA VAL A 23 -29.29 19.70 -20.47
C VAL A 23 -28.46 20.92 -20.92
N GLY A 24 -28.12 21.02 -22.21
CA GLY A 24 -27.36 22.12 -22.76
C GLY A 24 -28.11 23.46 -22.70
N LYS A 25 -29.45 23.47 -22.77
CA LYS A 25 -30.25 24.67 -22.55
C LYS A 25 -30.16 25.14 -21.10
N ILE A 26 -30.36 24.22 -20.16
CA ILE A 26 -30.26 24.52 -18.72
C ILE A 26 -28.83 24.94 -18.34
N GLN A 27 -27.83 24.26 -18.92
CA GLN A 27 -26.41 24.59 -18.69
C GLN A 27 -26.12 26.04 -19.09
N LYS A 28 -26.58 26.51 -20.24
CA LYS A 28 -26.39 27.90 -20.67
C LYS A 28 -27.03 28.89 -19.70
N GLU A 29 -28.22 28.61 -19.22
CA GLU A 29 -28.91 29.44 -18.24
C GLU A 29 -28.17 29.48 -16.89
N ILE A 30 -27.62 28.35 -16.47
CA ILE A 30 -26.77 28.26 -15.26
C ILE A 30 -25.47 29.04 -15.45
N ASP A 31 -24.85 28.93 -16.63
CA ASP A 31 -23.59 29.62 -16.93
C ASP A 31 -23.77 31.14 -16.94
N GLU A 32 -24.86 31.65 -17.53
CA GLU A 32 -25.20 33.07 -17.48
C GLU A 32 -25.41 33.56 -16.03
N LEU A 33 -26.11 32.77 -15.18
CA LEU A 33 -26.30 33.12 -13.77
C LEU A 33 -25.00 33.08 -12.97
N ARG A 34 -24.09 32.21 -13.33
CA ARG A 34 -22.76 32.08 -12.70
C ARG A 34 -21.78 33.15 -13.18
N GLU A 35 -21.86 33.56 -14.43
CA GLU A 35 -21.03 34.63 -14.97
C GLU A 35 -21.26 35.93 -14.23
N HIS A 36 -22.52 36.28 -13.94
CA HIS A 36 -22.91 37.47 -13.16
C HIS A 36 -22.99 37.21 -11.65
N GLY A 37 -22.25 36.28 -11.11
CA GLY A 37 -22.22 35.97 -9.69
C GLY A 37 -20.90 35.31 -9.30
N THR A 38 -20.84 33.98 -9.37
CA THR A 38 -19.69 33.20 -8.89
C THR A 38 -18.39 33.56 -9.62
N ALA A 39 -18.43 33.81 -10.94
CA ALA A 39 -17.24 34.17 -11.71
C ALA A 39 -16.70 35.54 -11.28
N GLU A 40 -17.55 36.51 -11.10
CA GLU A 40 -17.15 37.85 -10.60
C GLU A 40 -16.59 37.80 -9.18
N VAL A 41 -17.15 36.94 -8.30
CA VAL A 41 -16.62 36.71 -6.95
C VAL A 41 -15.20 36.17 -7.01
N ILE A 42 -14.95 35.16 -7.86
CA ILE A 42 -13.62 34.56 -8.04
C ILE A 42 -12.65 35.61 -8.64
N GLU A 43 -13.07 36.36 -9.61
CA GLU A 43 -12.26 37.40 -10.24
C GLU A 43 -11.81 38.46 -9.23
N TYR A 44 -12.75 39.03 -8.44
CA TYR A 44 -12.38 40.04 -7.43
C TYR A 44 -11.53 39.48 -6.30
N GLN A 45 -11.74 38.19 -5.90
CA GLN A 45 -10.85 37.52 -4.95
C GLN A 45 -9.42 37.40 -5.49
N ASN A 46 -9.27 37.00 -6.75
CA ASN A 46 -7.96 36.89 -7.40
C ASN A 46 -7.29 38.27 -7.56
N LEU A 47 -8.05 39.31 -7.90
CA LEU A 47 -7.54 40.67 -7.99
C LEU A 47 -7.04 41.20 -6.64
N ILE A 48 -7.80 40.96 -5.55
CA ILE A 48 -7.38 41.31 -4.19
C ILE A 48 -6.10 40.57 -3.81
N GLU A 49 -6.00 39.29 -4.15
CA GLU A 49 -4.80 38.52 -3.85
C GLU A 49 -3.59 38.96 -4.67
N SER A 50 -3.78 39.33 -5.95
CA SER A 50 -2.73 39.87 -6.82
C SER A 50 -2.20 41.20 -6.28
N VAL A 51 -3.08 42.10 -5.87
CA VAL A 51 -2.69 43.41 -5.26
C VAL A 51 -1.92 43.20 -3.96
N LYS A 52 -2.34 42.24 -3.11
CA LYS A 52 -1.60 41.89 -1.88
C LYS A 52 -0.17 41.43 -2.17
N ARG A 53 0.01 40.63 -3.24
CA ARG A 53 1.32 40.08 -3.65
C ARG A 53 2.19 41.04 -4.44
N ASP A 54 1.63 42.08 -5.03
CA ASP A 54 2.38 43.04 -5.83
C ASP A 54 3.38 43.82 -4.95
N LYS A 55 4.64 43.77 -5.29
CA LYS A 55 5.73 44.43 -4.58
C LYS A 55 6.01 45.84 -5.09
N THR A 56 5.39 46.25 -6.19
CA THR A 56 5.60 47.58 -6.82
C THR A 56 4.70 48.65 -6.22
N LEU A 57 3.56 48.24 -5.65
CA LEU A 57 2.59 49.14 -5.03
C LEU A 57 2.98 49.52 -3.60
N SER A 58 2.81 50.81 -3.25
CA SER A 58 2.95 51.30 -1.89
C SER A 58 1.81 50.76 -0.99
N LYS A 59 2.00 50.79 0.33
CA LYS A 59 1.00 50.33 1.29
C LYS A 59 -0.34 51.06 1.17
N GLY A 60 -0.30 52.39 0.92
CA GLY A 60 -1.52 53.19 0.77
C GLY A 60 -2.28 52.88 -0.52
N GLU A 61 -1.58 52.66 -1.64
CA GLU A 61 -2.18 52.27 -2.91
C GLU A 61 -2.84 50.88 -2.80
N LYS A 62 -2.16 49.93 -2.15
CA LYS A 62 -2.76 48.59 -1.88
C LYS A 62 -4.03 48.70 -1.07
N GLU A 63 -4.04 49.46 0.02
CA GLU A 63 -5.23 49.60 0.87
C GLU A 63 -6.40 50.26 0.10
N TYR A 64 -6.11 51.19 -0.79
CA TYR A 64 -7.14 51.82 -1.64
C TYR A 64 -7.72 50.84 -2.65
N GLU A 65 -6.90 50.13 -3.42
CA GLU A 65 -7.34 49.18 -4.43
C GLU A 65 -8.07 47.98 -3.79
N ILE A 66 -7.56 47.46 -2.68
CA ILE A 66 -8.21 46.37 -1.97
C ILE A 66 -9.61 46.78 -1.51
N LYS A 67 -9.77 47.99 -0.96
CA LYS A 67 -11.07 48.51 -0.52
C LYS A 67 -12.06 48.65 -1.67
N GLU A 68 -11.59 49.10 -2.84
CA GLU A 68 -12.44 49.20 -4.04
C GLU A 68 -12.88 47.79 -4.50
N PHE A 69 -11.94 46.85 -4.59
CA PHE A 69 -12.28 45.47 -4.99
C PHE A 69 -13.13 44.75 -3.94
N GLU A 70 -12.95 45.01 -2.64
CA GLU A 70 -13.81 44.47 -1.58
C GLU A 70 -15.27 44.98 -1.70
N ALA A 71 -15.48 46.23 -2.09
CA ALA A 71 -16.81 46.78 -2.33
C ALA A 71 -17.49 46.05 -3.50
N LYS A 72 -16.76 45.86 -4.62
CA LYS A 72 -17.24 45.10 -5.79
C LYS A 72 -17.47 43.62 -5.46
N LEU A 73 -16.57 43.02 -4.70
CA LEU A 73 -16.70 41.64 -4.21
C LEU A 73 -17.97 41.46 -3.37
N ASN A 74 -18.29 42.41 -2.49
CA ASN A 74 -19.51 42.33 -1.69
C ASN A 74 -20.78 42.47 -2.53
N GLN A 75 -20.75 43.26 -3.59
CA GLN A 75 -21.87 43.34 -4.55
C GLN A 75 -22.02 42.03 -5.32
N ALA A 76 -20.92 41.48 -5.85
CA ALA A 76 -20.92 40.18 -6.54
C ALA A 76 -21.43 39.05 -5.65
N LYS A 77 -21.02 39.01 -4.38
CA LYS A 77 -21.53 38.04 -3.39
C LYS A 77 -23.03 38.17 -3.14
N ALA A 78 -23.56 39.39 -3.15
CA ALA A 78 -25.01 39.59 -3.00
C ALA A 78 -25.78 39.04 -4.21
N VAL A 79 -25.26 39.24 -5.44
CA VAL A 79 -25.82 38.66 -6.67
C VAL A 79 -25.69 37.13 -6.66
N GLU A 80 -24.54 36.60 -6.30
CA GLU A 80 -24.31 35.16 -6.16
C GLU A 80 -25.34 34.52 -5.19
N ALA A 81 -25.56 35.15 -4.03
CA ALA A 81 -26.53 34.68 -3.06
C ALA A 81 -27.98 34.67 -3.60
N GLN A 82 -28.34 35.68 -4.39
CA GLN A 82 -29.67 35.70 -5.06
C GLN A 82 -29.81 34.65 -6.14
N ASN A 83 -28.72 34.36 -6.87
CA ASN A 83 -28.74 33.38 -7.96
C ASN A 83 -28.64 31.95 -7.45
N LYS A 84 -28.08 31.71 -6.26
CA LYS A 84 -27.83 30.39 -5.68
C LYS A 84 -29.07 29.48 -5.68
N ASP A 85 -30.20 29.98 -5.24
CA ASP A 85 -31.46 29.19 -5.17
C ASP A 85 -32.01 28.87 -6.56
N LYS A 86 -31.84 29.79 -7.53
CA LYS A 86 -32.23 29.56 -8.92
C LYS A 86 -31.36 28.52 -9.58
N VAL A 87 -30.03 28.64 -9.42
CA VAL A 87 -29.07 27.66 -9.94
C VAL A 87 -29.35 26.28 -9.33
N ALA A 88 -29.59 26.19 -8.01
CA ALA A 88 -29.90 24.94 -7.35
C ALA A 88 -31.19 24.27 -7.89
N LYS A 89 -32.24 25.06 -8.21
CA LYS A 89 -33.44 24.54 -8.83
C LYS A 89 -33.21 24.03 -10.24
N LEU A 90 -32.49 24.80 -11.07
CA LEU A 90 -32.16 24.40 -12.44
C LEU A 90 -31.34 23.11 -12.46
N ILE A 91 -30.37 22.98 -11.54
CA ILE A 91 -29.60 21.73 -11.38
C ILE A 91 -30.52 20.57 -11.00
N ALA A 92 -31.39 20.76 -10.00
CA ALA A 92 -32.31 19.72 -9.56
C ALA A 92 -33.28 19.27 -10.68
N ASP A 93 -33.77 20.21 -11.48
CA ASP A 93 -34.63 19.91 -12.64
C ASP A 93 -33.90 19.13 -13.72
N ALA A 94 -32.64 19.51 -14.04
CA ALA A 94 -31.82 18.80 -15.01
C ALA A 94 -31.47 17.38 -14.52
N GLU A 95 -31.12 17.23 -13.24
CA GLU A 95 -30.85 15.90 -12.64
C GLU A 95 -32.10 15.02 -12.58
N GLY A 96 -33.24 15.60 -12.25
CA GLY A 96 -34.52 14.90 -12.32
C GLY A 96 -34.78 14.33 -13.71
N TYR A 97 -34.61 15.19 -14.74
CA TYR A 97 -34.73 14.77 -16.14
C TYR A 97 -33.74 13.67 -16.52
N LEU A 98 -32.46 13.83 -16.15
CA LEU A 98 -31.41 12.81 -16.40
C LEU A 98 -31.74 11.49 -15.70
N LYS A 99 -32.23 11.52 -14.48
CA LYS A 99 -32.59 10.31 -13.71
C LYS A 99 -33.72 9.53 -14.38
N GLU A 100 -34.69 10.23 -14.94
CA GLU A 100 -35.85 9.59 -15.56
C GLU A 100 -35.63 9.15 -17.01
N ASN A 101 -34.87 9.91 -17.77
CA ASN A 101 -34.82 9.79 -19.23
C ASN A 101 -33.51 9.21 -19.75
N PHE A 102 -32.36 9.38 -19.06
CA PHE A 102 -31.07 8.97 -19.55
C PHE A 102 -31.00 7.46 -19.86
N GLU A 103 -31.49 6.63 -18.94
CA GLU A 103 -31.48 5.18 -19.13
C GLU A 103 -32.46 4.76 -20.21
N LYS A 104 -33.65 5.39 -20.29
CA LYS A 104 -34.69 5.01 -21.22
C LYS A 104 -34.39 5.43 -22.65
N LEU A 105 -33.87 6.64 -22.85
CA LEU A 105 -33.66 7.20 -24.18
C LEU A 105 -32.33 6.78 -24.81
N TYR A 106 -31.29 6.59 -23.98
CA TYR A 106 -29.94 6.39 -24.49
C TYR A 106 -29.28 5.12 -23.95
N TYR A 107 -29.04 5.02 -22.64
CA TYR A 107 -28.17 3.99 -22.09
C TYR A 107 -28.63 2.55 -22.33
N ASN A 108 -29.91 2.27 -22.19
CA ASN A 108 -30.47 0.93 -22.43
C ASN A 108 -30.35 0.50 -23.89
N ALA A 109 -30.55 1.41 -24.84
CA ALA A 109 -30.38 1.12 -26.26
C ALA A 109 -28.95 0.82 -26.60
N VAL A 110 -27.96 1.59 -26.08
CA VAL A 110 -26.54 1.32 -26.25
C VAL A 110 -26.14 0.00 -25.59
N LYS A 111 -26.64 -0.29 -24.40
CA LYS A 111 -26.38 -1.54 -23.68
C LYS A 111 -26.87 -2.75 -24.48
N GLU A 112 -28.09 -2.72 -25.01
CA GLU A 112 -28.66 -3.80 -25.84
C GLU A 112 -27.85 -3.97 -27.14
N SER A 113 -27.47 -2.87 -27.80
CA SER A 113 -26.62 -2.87 -28.97
C SER A 113 -25.26 -3.51 -28.67
N CYS A 114 -24.62 -3.17 -27.54
CA CYS A 114 -23.34 -3.77 -27.12
C CYS A 114 -23.47 -5.28 -26.82
N GLU A 115 -24.61 -5.72 -26.28
CA GLU A 115 -24.87 -7.14 -26.04
C GLU A 115 -25.06 -7.92 -27.33
N ALA A 116 -25.77 -7.34 -28.32
CA ALA A 116 -25.92 -7.90 -29.65
C ALA A 116 -24.58 -7.97 -30.42
N GLU A 117 -23.79 -6.89 -30.38
CA GLU A 117 -22.46 -6.82 -30.99
C GLU A 117 -21.51 -7.88 -30.38
N LYS A 118 -21.56 -8.05 -29.06
CA LYS A 118 -20.78 -9.08 -28.38
C LYS A 118 -21.20 -10.50 -28.75
N ALA A 119 -22.50 -10.76 -28.89
CA ALA A 119 -23.01 -12.06 -29.31
C ALA A 119 -22.55 -12.38 -30.73
N LYS A 120 -22.63 -11.40 -31.64
CA LYS A 120 -22.15 -11.53 -33.02
C LYS A 120 -20.63 -11.81 -33.08
N ALA A 121 -19.82 -11.05 -32.37
CA ALA A 121 -18.37 -11.24 -32.30
C ALA A 121 -17.98 -12.64 -31.79
N LEU A 122 -18.75 -13.19 -30.84
CA LEU A 122 -18.52 -14.56 -30.35
C LEU A 122 -18.88 -15.62 -31.41
N GLU A 123 -19.96 -15.42 -32.15
CA GLU A 123 -20.36 -16.34 -33.21
C GLU A 123 -19.38 -16.30 -34.38
N ASP A 124 -18.98 -15.11 -34.84
CA ASP A 124 -17.97 -14.91 -35.87
C ASP A 124 -16.64 -15.58 -35.50
N HIS A 125 -16.22 -15.42 -34.23
CA HIS A 125 -15.01 -16.07 -33.69
C HIS A 125 -15.12 -17.59 -33.74
N LYS A 126 -16.25 -18.16 -33.36
CA LYS A 126 -16.48 -19.60 -33.39
C LYS A 126 -16.41 -20.16 -34.81
N GLN A 127 -17.02 -19.43 -35.77
CA GLN A 127 -16.97 -19.81 -37.18
C GLN A 127 -15.53 -19.77 -37.74
N ARG A 128 -14.75 -18.72 -37.40
CA ARG A 128 -13.35 -18.60 -37.79
C ARG A 128 -12.47 -19.69 -37.21
N LEU A 129 -12.65 -20.03 -35.93
CA LEU A 129 -11.93 -21.15 -35.30
C LEU A 129 -12.23 -22.47 -36.02
N ALA A 130 -13.48 -22.76 -36.34
CA ALA A 130 -13.87 -23.96 -37.08
C ALA A 130 -13.26 -24.00 -38.48
N GLN A 131 -13.17 -22.85 -39.14
CA GLN A 131 -12.51 -22.72 -40.45
C GLN A 131 -11.00 -22.98 -40.34
N LEU A 132 -10.31 -22.38 -39.36
CA LEU A 132 -8.88 -22.60 -39.12
C LEU A 132 -8.55 -24.06 -38.81
N GLU A 133 -9.41 -24.73 -38.04
CA GLU A 133 -9.26 -26.17 -37.74
C GLU A 133 -9.43 -27.03 -39.01
N LYS A 134 -10.37 -26.67 -39.91
CA LYS A 134 -10.58 -27.35 -41.17
C LYS A 134 -9.37 -27.17 -42.08
N GLU A 135 -8.92 -25.93 -42.28
CA GLU A 135 -7.72 -25.60 -43.08
C GLU A 135 -6.48 -26.35 -42.60
N HIS A 136 -6.29 -26.43 -41.26
CA HIS A 136 -5.17 -27.15 -40.66
C HIS A 136 -5.23 -28.67 -40.91
N LYS A 137 -6.41 -29.28 -40.80
CA LYS A 137 -6.59 -30.71 -41.13
C LYS A 137 -6.32 -31.01 -42.61
N GLU A 138 -6.77 -30.12 -43.50
CA GLU A 138 -6.52 -30.25 -44.94
C GLU A 138 -5.04 -30.11 -45.27
N ALA A 139 -4.34 -29.16 -44.63
CA ALA A 139 -2.90 -28.96 -44.79
C ALA A 139 -2.09 -30.19 -44.33
N LEU A 140 -2.42 -30.73 -43.16
CA LEU A 140 -1.75 -31.91 -42.60
C LEU A 140 -1.97 -33.17 -43.44
N ALA A 141 -3.10 -33.32 -44.12
CA ALA A 141 -3.41 -34.48 -44.97
C ALA A 141 -2.49 -34.58 -46.19
N GLY A 142 -1.86 -33.48 -46.63
CA GLY A 142 -0.93 -33.43 -47.75
C GLY A 142 0.55 -33.52 -47.36
N MET A 143 0.89 -33.53 -46.04
CA MET A 143 2.27 -33.48 -45.55
C MET A 143 2.75 -34.87 -45.08
N SER A 144 3.98 -35.23 -45.45
CA SER A 144 4.63 -36.49 -45.04
C SER A 144 5.92 -36.25 -44.22
N ASP A 145 6.47 -35.05 -44.25
CA ASP A 145 7.69 -34.70 -43.51
C ASP A 145 7.35 -34.23 -42.09
N GLN A 146 8.05 -34.79 -41.10
CA GLN A 146 7.87 -34.43 -39.68
C GLN A 146 8.27 -32.96 -39.38
N VAL A 147 9.17 -32.37 -40.13
CA VAL A 147 9.59 -30.97 -39.94
C VAL A 147 8.48 -30.04 -40.44
N GLU A 148 7.94 -30.28 -41.63
CA GLU A 148 6.81 -29.52 -42.18
C GLU A 148 5.56 -29.61 -41.30
N ILE A 149 5.25 -30.81 -40.75
CA ILE A 149 4.14 -31.01 -39.80
C ILE A 149 4.33 -30.17 -38.52
N LYS A 150 5.56 -30.10 -37.97
CA LYS A 150 5.85 -29.29 -36.79
C LYS A 150 5.70 -27.81 -37.10
N GLU A 151 6.15 -27.37 -38.23
CA GLU A 151 6.05 -25.97 -38.64
C GLU A 151 4.60 -25.57 -38.89
N GLU A 152 3.78 -26.38 -39.56
CA GLU A 152 2.35 -26.12 -39.72
C GLU A 152 1.59 -26.11 -38.38
N ASN A 153 1.89 -27.02 -37.45
CA ASN A 153 1.32 -27.00 -36.14
C ASN A 153 1.68 -25.71 -35.37
N TYR A 154 2.88 -25.18 -35.52
CA TYR A 154 3.30 -23.92 -34.93
C TYR A 154 2.56 -22.74 -35.56
N VAL A 155 2.45 -22.70 -36.90
CA VAL A 155 1.70 -21.68 -37.63
C VAL A 155 0.23 -21.67 -37.23
N HIS A 156 -0.40 -22.87 -37.19
CA HIS A 156 -1.79 -23.01 -36.76
C HIS A 156 -2.02 -22.50 -35.32
N LYS A 157 -1.13 -22.86 -34.38
CA LYS A 157 -1.20 -22.36 -33.00
C LYS A 157 -1.12 -20.83 -32.93
N ASN A 158 -0.26 -20.23 -33.78
CA ASN A 158 -0.15 -18.78 -33.85
C ASN A 158 -1.41 -18.13 -34.44
N ARG A 159 -2.01 -18.72 -35.50
CA ARG A 159 -3.28 -18.26 -36.10
C ARG A 159 -4.41 -18.29 -35.08
N ILE A 160 -4.55 -19.39 -34.31
CA ILE A 160 -5.52 -19.47 -33.19
C ILE A 160 -5.26 -18.43 -32.11
N SER A 161 -3.98 -18.19 -31.76
CA SER A 161 -3.60 -17.19 -30.78
C SER A 161 -3.96 -15.77 -31.22
N ASN A 162 -3.72 -15.46 -32.49
CA ASN A 162 -4.06 -14.16 -33.09
C ASN A 162 -5.58 -13.96 -33.12
N GLU A 163 -6.36 -14.98 -33.52
CA GLU A 163 -7.81 -14.90 -33.54
C GLU A 163 -8.41 -14.66 -32.12
N LYS A 164 -7.83 -15.32 -31.10
CA LYS A 164 -8.21 -15.05 -29.70
C LYS A 164 -7.89 -13.62 -29.28
N LEU A 165 -6.75 -13.09 -29.75
CA LEU A 165 -6.35 -11.72 -29.46
C LEU A 165 -7.30 -10.70 -30.10
N GLU A 166 -7.72 -10.95 -31.35
CA GLU A 166 -8.69 -10.09 -32.03
C GLU A 166 -10.06 -10.10 -31.33
N LEU A 167 -10.54 -11.27 -30.89
CA LEU A 167 -11.76 -11.35 -30.09
C LEU A 167 -11.65 -10.56 -28.78
N GLU A 168 -10.51 -10.63 -28.09
CA GLU A 168 -10.32 -9.88 -26.84
C GLU A 168 -10.25 -8.36 -27.09
N LYS A 169 -9.66 -7.91 -28.19
CA LYS A 169 -9.68 -6.50 -28.60
C LYS A 169 -11.12 -6.03 -28.88
N GLU A 170 -11.89 -6.84 -29.59
CA GLU A 170 -13.28 -6.50 -29.93
C GLU A 170 -14.16 -6.46 -28.68
N LYS A 171 -14.01 -7.43 -27.78
CA LYS A 171 -14.70 -7.40 -26.47
C LYS A 171 -14.33 -6.17 -25.65
N GLN A 172 -13.06 -5.76 -25.70
CA GLN A 172 -12.62 -4.57 -24.98
C GLN A 172 -13.26 -3.32 -25.60
N ARG A 173 -13.26 -3.19 -26.93
CA ARG A 173 -13.92 -2.08 -27.64
C ARG A 173 -15.40 -1.94 -27.26
N ILE A 174 -16.13 -3.07 -27.23
CA ILE A 174 -17.54 -3.10 -26.83
C ILE A 174 -17.71 -2.69 -25.36
N LYS A 175 -16.80 -3.15 -24.50
CA LYS A 175 -16.81 -2.80 -23.09
C LYS A 175 -16.53 -1.30 -22.87
N ASP A 176 -15.58 -0.74 -23.64
CA ASP A 176 -15.25 0.68 -23.61
C ASP A 176 -16.46 1.52 -24.02
N ARG A 177 -17.10 1.18 -25.14
CA ARG A 177 -18.32 1.85 -25.63
C ARG A 177 -19.43 1.85 -24.60
N LYS A 178 -19.69 0.72 -23.93
CA LYS A 178 -20.69 0.62 -22.85
C LYS A 178 -20.32 1.48 -21.65
N HIS A 179 -19.04 1.54 -21.29
CA HIS A 179 -18.53 2.34 -20.19
C HIS A 179 -18.63 3.83 -20.50
N ASP A 180 -18.25 4.25 -21.71
CA ASP A 180 -18.34 5.63 -22.18
C ASP A 180 -19.79 6.13 -22.15
N ALA A 181 -20.73 5.29 -22.58
CA ALA A 181 -22.15 5.61 -22.50
C ALA A 181 -22.63 5.81 -21.04
N LEU A 182 -22.12 5.04 -20.09
CA LEU A 182 -22.46 5.19 -18.67
C LEU A 182 -21.80 6.44 -18.05
N THR A 183 -20.50 6.66 -18.36
CA THR A 183 -19.76 7.80 -17.81
C THR A 183 -20.24 9.13 -18.36
N TYR A 184 -20.89 9.11 -19.53
CA TYR A 184 -21.50 10.30 -20.11
C TYR A 184 -22.56 10.95 -19.21
N LYS A 185 -23.33 10.17 -18.45
CA LYS A 185 -24.25 10.69 -17.42
C LYS A 185 -23.51 11.52 -16.36
N TYR A 186 -22.40 10.99 -15.86
CA TYR A 186 -21.59 11.69 -14.86
C TYR A 186 -20.92 12.94 -15.43
N HIS A 187 -20.53 12.90 -16.69
CA HIS A 187 -20.03 14.08 -17.38
C HIS A 187 -21.08 15.21 -17.48
N LEU A 188 -22.32 14.87 -17.78
CA LEU A 188 -23.41 15.86 -17.80
C LEU A 188 -23.68 16.44 -16.41
N ILE A 189 -23.65 15.62 -15.35
CA ILE A 189 -23.80 16.08 -13.97
C ILE A 189 -22.60 16.97 -13.56
N ASP A 190 -21.40 16.61 -13.98
CA ASP A 190 -20.20 17.38 -13.73
C ASP A 190 -20.26 18.78 -14.33
N LEU A 191 -20.73 18.90 -15.56
CA LEU A 191 -20.97 20.19 -16.22
C LEU A 191 -21.97 21.07 -15.44
N LEU A 192 -23.04 20.47 -14.92
CA LEU A 192 -24.07 21.19 -14.15
C LEU A 192 -23.54 21.65 -12.78
N ARG A 193 -22.78 20.82 -12.08
CA ARG A 193 -22.35 21.02 -10.68
C ARG A 193 -20.92 21.51 -10.50
N LEU A 194 -20.10 21.63 -11.57
CA LEU A 194 -18.68 21.97 -11.47
C LEU A 194 -17.89 21.03 -10.51
N SER A 195 -18.02 19.74 -10.74
CA SER A 195 -17.34 18.67 -9.98
C SER A 195 -17.74 18.53 -8.50
N ASP A 196 -18.86 19.11 -8.08
CA ASP A 196 -19.40 18.95 -6.73
C ASP A 196 -20.25 17.68 -6.63
N PHE A 197 -19.58 16.54 -6.40
CA PHE A 197 -20.23 15.25 -6.20
C PHE A 197 -20.39 14.92 -4.72
N THR A 198 -21.52 14.31 -4.39
CA THR A 198 -21.71 13.75 -3.04
C THR A 198 -20.83 12.52 -2.84
N PHE A 199 -20.48 12.22 -1.58
CA PHE A 199 -19.68 11.04 -1.24
C PHE A 199 -20.27 9.73 -1.80
N ALA A 200 -21.60 9.61 -1.81
CA ALA A 200 -22.31 8.44 -2.35
C ALA A 200 -22.11 8.32 -3.87
N GLU A 201 -22.19 9.42 -4.60
CA GLU A 201 -21.96 9.47 -6.05
C GLU A 201 -20.52 9.16 -6.41
N GLU A 202 -19.55 9.72 -5.68
CA GLU A 202 -18.14 9.36 -5.86
C GLU A 202 -17.86 7.88 -5.62
N MET A 203 -18.47 7.31 -4.59
CA MET A 203 -18.35 5.87 -4.33
C MET A 203 -18.98 5.03 -5.43
N ALA A 204 -20.14 5.45 -5.97
CA ALA A 204 -20.77 4.78 -7.09
C ALA A 204 -19.93 4.84 -8.36
N GLN A 205 -19.34 6.01 -8.68
CA GLN A 205 -18.41 6.15 -9.80
C GLN A 205 -17.17 5.30 -9.64
N LYS A 206 -16.55 5.30 -8.45
CA LYS A 206 -15.39 4.45 -8.13
C LYS A 206 -15.71 2.97 -8.27
N TRP A 207 -16.92 2.56 -7.87
CA TRP A 207 -17.37 1.18 -8.00
C TRP A 207 -17.61 0.76 -9.47
N GLU A 208 -18.21 1.61 -10.28
CA GLU A 208 -18.40 1.35 -11.73
C GLU A 208 -17.05 1.32 -12.47
N ASN A 209 -16.14 2.25 -12.17
CA ASN A 209 -14.80 2.24 -12.70
C ASN A 209 -14.02 0.98 -12.27
N TYR A 210 -14.19 0.52 -11.02
CA TYR A 210 -13.60 -0.73 -10.57
C TYR A 210 -14.14 -1.93 -11.35
N LYS A 211 -15.45 -2.04 -11.57
CA LYS A 211 -16.05 -3.12 -12.38
C LYS A 211 -15.53 -3.08 -13.82
N TYR A 212 -15.37 -1.89 -14.37
CA TYR A 212 -14.85 -1.69 -15.72
C TYR A 212 -13.38 -2.12 -15.83
N THR A 213 -12.53 -1.73 -14.90
CA THR A 213 -11.09 -2.06 -14.90
C THR A 213 -10.80 -3.46 -14.37
N PHE A 214 -11.79 -4.15 -13.78
CA PHE A 214 -11.58 -5.45 -13.14
C PHE A 214 -11.15 -6.52 -14.12
N ASN A 215 -9.97 -7.08 -13.87
CA ASN A 215 -9.43 -8.23 -14.58
C ASN A 215 -9.08 -9.33 -13.56
N ARG A 216 -9.68 -10.51 -13.71
CA ARG A 216 -9.48 -11.64 -12.79
C ARG A 216 -8.01 -12.02 -12.65
N ARG A 217 -7.25 -12.04 -13.76
CA ARG A 217 -5.83 -12.40 -13.74
C ARG A 217 -5.02 -11.37 -12.96
N THR A 218 -5.23 -10.09 -13.24
CA THR A 218 -4.55 -9.00 -12.53
C THR A 218 -4.95 -8.97 -11.05
N PHE A 219 -6.23 -9.20 -10.74
CA PHE A 219 -6.72 -9.29 -9.37
C PHE A 219 -6.06 -10.44 -8.60
N LEU A 220 -5.99 -11.64 -9.19
CA LEU A 220 -5.33 -12.78 -8.57
C LEU A 220 -3.81 -12.58 -8.43
N LEU A 221 -3.15 -11.95 -9.40
CA LEU A 221 -1.73 -11.63 -9.29
C LEU A 221 -1.46 -10.59 -8.20
N GLN A 222 -2.34 -9.60 -8.06
CA GLN A 222 -2.18 -8.56 -7.04
C GLN A 222 -2.57 -9.04 -5.63
N ASN A 223 -3.61 -9.85 -5.51
CA ASN A 223 -4.18 -10.25 -4.22
C ASN A 223 -4.04 -11.74 -3.90
N GLY A 224 -3.51 -12.56 -4.82
CA GLY A 224 -3.44 -14.01 -4.68
C GLY A 224 -2.71 -14.48 -3.42
N LEU A 225 -1.65 -13.77 -3.04
CA LEU A 225 -0.92 -14.03 -1.81
C LEU A 225 -1.78 -13.79 -0.57
N TYR A 226 -2.50 -12.65 -0.51
CA TYR A 226 -3.42 -12.36 0.60
C TYR A 226 -4.53 -13.40 0.70
N ILE A 227 -5.10 -13.78 -0.46
CA ILE A 227 -6.14 -14.81 -0.53
C ILE A 227 -5.60 -16.15 0.00
N ALA A 228 -4.41 -16.58 -0.43
CA ALA A 228 -3.79 -17.81 0.03
C ALA A 228 -3.55 -17.80 1.55
N ILE A 229 -3.01 -16.72 2.10
CA ILE A 229 -2.73 -16.60 3.54
C ILE A 229 -4.04 -16.57 4.34
N ILE A 230 -5.06 -15.86 3.87
CA ILE A 230 -6.39 -15.83 4.52
C ILE A 230 -7.01 -17.22 4.51
N LEU A 231 -6.91 -17.97 3.42
CA LEU A 231 -7.41 -19.35 3.34
C LEU A 231 -6.66 -20.26 4.33
N ILE A 232 -5.33 -20.13 4.43
CA ILE A 232 -4.54 -20.86 5.43
C ILE A 232 -4.99 -20.49 6.84
N PHE A 233 -5.19 -19.20 7.12
CA PHE A 233 -5.65 -18.74 8.44
C PHE A 233 -7.06 -19.25 8.78
N ILE A 234 -7.98 -19.27 7.82
CA ILE A 234 -9.32 -19.87 7.97
C ILE A 234 -9.19 -21.37 8.27
N ALA A 235 -8.34 -22.08 7.54
CA ALA A 235 -8.09 -23.50 7.81
C ALA A 235 -7.56 -23.73 9.24
N LEU A 236 -6.65 -22.89 9.72
CA LEU A 236 -6.15 -22.92 11.09
C LEU A 236 -7.25 -22.62 12.12
N CYS A 237 -8.16 -21.69 11.83
CA CYS A 237 -9.33 -21.40 12.66
C CYS A 237 -10.29 -22.62 12.79
N VAL A 238 -10.37 -23.46 11.76
CA VAL A 238 -11.18 -24.68 11.77
C VAL A 238 -10.45 -25.83 12.48
N ILE A 239 -9.14 -26.00 12.23
CA ILE A 239 -8.34 -27.09 12.77
C ILE A 239 -8.09 -26.93 14.28
N THR A 240 -7.88 -25.68 14.75
CA THR A 240 -7.53 -25.41 16.16
C THR A 240 -8.59 -25.90 17.14
N PRO A 241 -9.89 -25.63 16.99
CA PRO A 241 -10.92 -26.15 17.87
C PRO A 241 -10.99 -27.68 17.88
N ILE A 242 -10.78 -28.30 16.73
CA ILE A 242 -10.81 -29.79 16.59
C ILE A 242 -9.66 -30.44 17.38
N LYS A 243 -8.45 -29.83 17.34
CA LYS A 243 -7.27 -30.38 18.02
C LYS A 243 -7.14 -29.94 19.49
N LYS A 244 -7.53 -28.72 19.82
CA LYS A 244 -7.28 -28.12 21.15
C LYS A 244 -8.56 -27.87 21.96
N GLY A 245 -9.75 -28.06 21.39
CA GLY A 245 -11.03 -27.81 22.06
C GLY A 245 -11.39 -26.36 22.31
N THR A 246 -10.52 -25.43 21.86
CA THR A 246 -10.74 -23.96 22.05
C THR A 246 -10.64 -23.24 20.71
N PRO A 247 -11.53 -22.27 20.43
CA PRO A 247 -11.47 -21.50 19.19
C PRO A 247 -10.22 -20.61 19.13
N LEU A 248 -9.63 -20.49 17.94
CA LEU A 248 -8.47 -19.63 17.72
C LEU A 248 -8.83 -18.14 17.87
N LEU A 249 -9.96 -17.71 17.31
CA LEU A 249 -10.44 -16.35 17.35
C LEU A 249 -11.23 -16.08 18.65
N THR A 250 -10.51 -15.99 19.77
CA THR A 250 -11.03 -15.45 21.03
C THR A 250 -10.49 -14.04 21.25
N TYR A 251 -11.18 -13.23 22.02
CA TYR A 251 -10.72 -11.88 22.40
C TYR A 251 -9.29 -11.89 22.95
N ASN A 252 -9.00 -12.83 23.85
CA ASN A 252 -7.67 -12.96 24.44
C ASN A 252 -6.60 -13.34 23.40
N ASN A 253 -6.91 -14.25 22.47
CA ASN A 253 -5.96 -14.62 21.43
C ASN A 253 -5.69 -13.47 20.44
N VAL A 254 -6.71 -12.69 20.10
CA VAL A 254 -6.55 -11.49 19.27
C VAL A 254 -5.64 -10.47 19.99
N LEU A 255 -5.85 -10.22 21.28
CA LEU A 255 -4.98 -9.35 22.06
C LEU A 255 -3.54 -9.90 22.15
N ASN A 256 -3.36 -11.21 22.29
CA ASN A 256 -2.05 -11.84 22.31
C ASN A 256 -1.33 -11.72 20.95
N ILE A 257 -2.06 -11.87 19.85
CA ILE A 257 -1.52 -11.64 18.50
C ILE A 257 -1.05 -10.19 18.37
N LEU A 258 -1.87 -9.22 18.75
CA LEU A 258 -1.51 -7.80 18.68
C LEU A 258 -0.35 -7.45 19.61
N GLN A 259 -0.30 -8.06 20.80
CA GLN A 259 0.81 -7.89 21.75
C GLN A 259 2.13 -8.42 21.17
N GLN A 260 2.12 -9.58 20.48
CA GLN A 260 3.30 -10.12 19.81
C GLN A 260 3.66 -9.36 18.53
N ALA A 261 2.67 -8.84 17.81
CA ALA A 261 2.88 -8.00 16.63
C ALA A 261 3.53 -6.66 16.97
N SER A 262 3.34 -6.14 18.19
CA SER A 262 3.77 -4.79 18.55
C SER A 262 5.28 -4.56 18.44
N PRO A 263 6.20 -5.34 19.03
CA PRO A 263 7.63 -5.18 18.80
C PRO A 263 8.04 -5.49 17.35
N ARG A 264 7.41 -6.51 16.73
CA ARG A 264 7.67 -6.88 15.33
C ARG A 264 7.30 -5.76 14.37
N MET A 265 6.31 -4.91 14.72
CA MET A 265 5.93 -3.73 13.93
C MET A 265 7.09 -2.75 13.78
N PHE A 266 7.83 -2.47 14.85
CA PHE A 266 9.01 -1.61 14.81
C PHE A 266 10.07 -2.16 13.85
N LEU A 267 10.30 -3.48 13.91
CA LEU A 267 11.29 -4.13 13.04
C LEU A 267 10.86 -4.07 11.57
N ALA A 268 9.62 -4.43 11.29
CA ALA A 268 9.09 -4.42 9.94
C ALA A 268 9.04 -3.00 9.33
N LEU A 269 8.69 -1.98 10.11
CA LEU A 269 8.72 -0.59 9.65
C LEU A 269 10.15 -0.13 9.30
N GLY A 270 11.16 -0.57 10.07
CA GLY A 270 12.57 -0.30 9.76
C GLY A 270 13.00 -1.00 8.46
N VAL A 271 12.75 -2.31 8.36
CA VAL A 271 13.07 -3.11 7.15
C VAL A 271 12.35 -2.59 5.92
N ALA A 272 11.07 -2.21 6.05
CA ALA A 272 10.28 -1.69 4.93
C ALA A 272 10.90 -0.46 4.28
N GLY A 273 11.51 0.45 5.09
CA GLY A 273 12.24 1.61 4.59
C GLY A 273 13.47 1.22 3.75
N LEU A 274 14.14 0.12 4.10
CA LEU A 274 15.29 -0.39 3.35
C LEU A 274 14.85 -1.15 2.09
N ILE A 275 13.77 -1.92 2.14
CA ILE A 275 13.20 -2.59 0.95
C ILE A 275 12.76 -1.56 -0.08
N LEU A 276 12.19 -0.42 0.34
CA LEU A 276 11.88 0.69 -0.58
C LEU A 276 13.11 1.18 -1.36
N LEU A 277 14.31 1.08 -0.80
CA LEU A 277 15.59 1.41 -1.44
C LEU A 277 16.23 0.20 -2.17
N THR A 278 15.45 -0.80 -2.53
CA THR A 278 15.92 -2.07 -3.13
C THR A 278 16.87 -2.88 -2.24
N GLY A 279 16.86 -2.61 -0.94
CA GLY A 279 17.72 -3.25 0.05
C GLY A 279 16.96 -4.20 0.97
N THR A 280 17.72 -5.05 1.65
CA THR A 280 17.23 -5.87 2.75
C THR A 280 18.19 -5.77 3.92
N ASP A 281 17.71 -5.96 5.13
CA ASP A 281 18.56 -6.02 6.32
C ASP A 281 18.45 -7.39 6.99
N LEU A 282 19.48 -8.19 6.83
CA LEU A 282 19.59 -9.50 7.48
C LEU A 282 20.08 -9.42 8.92
N SER A 283 20.53 -8.24 9.37
CA SER A 283 21.04 -8.07 10.73
C SER A 283 19.95 -7.83 11.78
N VAL A 284 18.69 -7.62 11.36
CA VAL A 284 17.55 -7.29 12.25
C VAL A 284 17.43 -8.24 13.43
N GLY A 285 17.43 -9.54 13.18
CA GLY A 285 17.32 -10.53 14.26
C GLY A 285 18.46 -10.45 15.27
N ARG A 286 19.69 -10.19 14.80
CA ARG A 286 20.85 -10.02 15.69
C ARG A 286 20.86 -8.68 16.39
N MET A 287 20.29 -7.62 15.78
CA MET A 287 20.03 -6.35 16.44
C MET A 287 19.07 -6.53 17.63
N VAL A 288 18.01 -7.31 17.44
CA VAL A 288 17.09 -7.64 18.54
C VAL A 288 17.82 -8.41 19.66
N GLY A 289 18.61 -9.42 19.30
CA GLY A 289 19.41 -10.17 20.27
C GLY A 289 20.37 -9.29 21.06
N MET A 290 21.10 -8.40 20.38
CA MET A 290 22.02 -7.42 20.99
C MET A 290 21.26 -6.44 21.90
N GLY A 291 20.19 -5.83 21.39
CA GLY A 291 19.40 -4.86 22.16
C GLY A 291 18.75 -5.49 23.38
N MET A 292 18.15 -6.68 23.25
CA MET A 292 17.59 -7.41 24.38
C MET A 292 18.65 -7.79 25.42
N THR A 293 19.83 -8.22 24.96
CA THR A 293 20.94 -8.54 25.89
C THR A 293 21.35 -7.30 26.68
N ALA A 294 21.56 -6.16 26.02
CA ALA A 294 21.91 -4.91 26.68
C ALA A 294 20.78 -4.43 27.63
N ALA A 295 19.53 -4.48 27.18
CA ALA A 295 18.37 -4.12 28.01
C ALA A 295 18.25 -5.02 29.24
N THR A 296 18.42 -6.34 29.08
CA THR A 296 18.33 -7.29 30.20
C THR A 296 19.43 -7.04 31.21
N ILE A 297 20.67 -6.76 30.78
CA ILE A 297 21.79 -6.46 31.67
C ILE A 297 21.51 -5.20 32.51
N ILE A 298 21.01 -4.14 31.89
CA ILE A 298 20.75 -2.86 32.58
C ILE A 298 19.52 -2.95 33.51
N MET A 299 18.51 -3.68 33.11
CA MET A 299 17.25 -3.82 33.84
C MET A 299 17.19 -5.07 34.74
N HIS A 300 18.31 -5.81 34.88
CA HIS A 300 18.40 -7.07 35.61
C HIS A 300 17.89 -6.97 37.06
N GLN A 301 17.28 -8.05 37.55
CA GLN A 301 16.85 -8.16 38.93
C GLN A 301 18.06 -8.44 39.84
N GLY A 302 18.57 -7.41 40.50
CA GLY A 302 19.78 -7.51 41.31
C GLY A 302 21.07 -7.48 40.46
N VAL A 303 22.16 -7.98 41.04
CA VAL A 303 23.48 -8.06 40.37
C VAL A 303 23.39 -9.06 39.22
N ASN A 304 23.97 -8.73 38.06
CA ASN A 304 23.97 -9.64 36.92
C ASN A 304 24.70 -10.94 37.23
N THR A 305 24.11 -12.06 36.81
CA THR A 305 24.69 -13.41 37.00
C THR A 305 25.74 -13.74 35.94
N GLY A 306 25.68 -13.06 34.78
CA GLY A 306 26.65 -13.21 33.69
C GLY A 306 27.65 -12.07 33.63
N SER A 307 28.81 -12.33 33.01
CA SER A 307 29.81 -11.30 32.74
C SER A 307 29.79 -10.86 31.29
N VAL A 308 30.14 -9.59 31.04
CA VAL A 308 30.31 -9.02 29.72
C VAL A 308 31.79 -8.58 29.61
N PHE A 309 32.53 -9.14 28.65
CA PHE A 309 33.99 -8.98 28.54
C PHE A 309 34.72 -9.31 29.85
N GLY A 310 34.22 -10.26 30.63
CA GLY A 310 34.81 -10.66 31.93
C GLY A 310 34.43 -9.79 33.10
N HIS A 311 33.69 -8.71 32.90
CA HIS A 311 33.18 -7.82 33.97
C HIS A 311 31.71 -8.08 34.28
N ILE A 312 31.39 -8.14 35.56
CA ILE A 312 30.00 -8.22 36.04
C ILE A 312 29.50 -6.78 36.22
N PHE A 313 28.48 -6.40 35.43
CA PHE A 313 27.86 -5.10 35.54
C PHE A 313 26.80 -5.10 36.64
N ASP A 314 26.81 -4.08 37.48
CA ASP A 314 25.81 -3.85 38.53
C ASP A 314 25.17 -2.49 38.34
N PHE A 315 23.86 -2.49 38.06
CA PHE A 315 23.08 -1.28 37.90
C PHE A 315 22.07 -1.09 39.05
N THR A 316 22.16 -1.86 40.13
CA THR A 316 21.24 -1.81 41.27
C THR A 316 21.22 -0.46 41.96
N ASN A 317 22.30 0.30 41.92
CA ASN A 317 22.43 1.65 42.47
C ASN A 317 21.64 2.71 41.69
N ILE A 318 21.18 2.39 40.47
CA ILE A 318 20.41 3.30 39.63
C ILE A 318 18.91 3.06 39.92
N PRO A 319 18.12 4.11 40.17
CA PRO A 319 16.66 3.96 40.32
C PRO A 319 16.03 3.24 39.13
N VAL A 320 14.97 2.46 39.35
CA VAL A 320 14.33 1.62 38.32
C VAL A 320 13.96 2.43 37.08
N VAL A 321 13.40 3.64 37.27
CA VAL A 321 13.07 4.54 36.15
C VAL A 321 14.32 4.91 35.34
N GLY A 322 15.44 5.19 36.02
CA GLY A 322 16.72 5.50 35.39
C GLY A 322 17.25 4.32 34.56
N ARG A 323 17.13 3.08 35.08
CA ARG A 323 17.52 1.86 34.35
C ARG A 323 16.67 1.64 33.10
N VAL A 324 15.37 1.89 33.18
CA VAL A 324 14.43 1.78 32.05
C VAL A 324 14.82 2.75 30.93
N ILE A 325 15.08 4.02 31.27
CA ILE A 325 15.48 5.05 30.29
C ILE A 325 16.87 4.75 29.74
N LEU A 326 17.82 4.38 30.60
CA LEU A 326 19.18 4.02 30.18
C LEU A 326 19.17 2.83 29.21
N ALA A 327 18.39 1.79 29.50
CA ALA A 327 18.23 0.64 28.63
C ALA A 327 17.67 1.02 27.26
N LEU A 328 16.65 1.88 27.22
CA LEU A 328 16.09 2.39 25.96
C LEU A 328 17.16 3.13 25.11
N VAL A 329 17.86 4.08 25.75
CA VAL A 329 18.89 4.86 25.07
C VAL A 329 20.02 3.96 24.55
N VAL A 330 20.51 3.02 25.37
CA VAL A 330 21.58 2.09 24.97
C VAL A 330 21.12 1.19 23.83
N CYS A 331 19.90 0.66 23.86
CA CYS A 331 19.36 -0.14 22.76
C CYS A 331 19.28 0.65 21.45
N ILE A 332 18.76 1.89 21.51
CA ILE A 332 18.67 2.74 20.32
C ILE A 332 20.08 3.06 19.79
N VAL A 333 21.00 3.48 20.65
CA VAL A 333 22.37 3.84 20.24
C VAL A 333 23.09 2.64 19.62
N LEU A 334 23.08 1.47 20.28
CA LEU A 334 23.75 0.28 19.76
C LEU A 334 23.17 -0.14 18.40
N CYS A 335 21.85 -0.28 18.30
CA CYS A 335 21.24 -0.67 17.04
C CYS A 335 21.49 0.37 15.94
N THR A 336 21.41 1.66 16.25
CA THR A 336 21.64 2.73 15.25
C THR A 336 23.11 2.77 14.80
N VAL A 337 24.07 2.58 15.69
CA VAL A 337 25.49 2.53 15.32
C VAL A 337 25.76 1.40 14.35
N PHE A 338 25.35 0.18 14.68
CA PHE A 338 25.60 -0.98 13.83
C PHE A 338 24.84 -0.91 12.49
N THR A 339 23.58 -0.47 12.48
CA THR A 339 22.85 -0.27 11.21
C THR A 339 23.48 0.85 10.38
N SER A 340 23.96 1.93 11.02
CA SER A 340 24.62 3.04 10.33
C SER A 340 25.95 2.60 9.70
N ILE A 341 26.69 1.70 10.32
CA ILE A 341 27.90 1.10 9.74
C ILE A 341 27.55 0.36 8.45
N ALA A 342 26.55 -0.54 8.48
CA ALA A 342 26.08 -1.24 7.28
C ALA A 342 25.57 -0.26 6.22
N GLY A 343 24.83 0.75 6.65
CA GLY A 343 24.30 1.82 5.79
C GLY A 343 25.40 2.67 5.16
N PHE A 344 26.47 2.99 5.88
CA PHE A 344 27.62 3.71 5.35
C PHE A 344 28.31 2.94 4.22
N PHE A 345 28.59 1.65 4.43
CA PHE A 345 29.19 0.81 3.38
C PHE A 345 28.28 0.71 2.16
N THR A 346 26.97 0.54 2.36
CA THR A 346 25.98 0.52 1.29
C THR A 346 25.93 1.84 0.52
N ALA A 347 25.83 2.96 1.23
CA ALA A 347 25.65 4.28 0.63
C ALA A 347 26.92 4.84 -0.02
N LYS A 348 28.08 4.67 0.63
CA LYS A 348 29.35 5.23 0.18
C LYS A 348 30.02 4.41 -0.92
N PHE A 349 30.07 3.09 -0.74
CA PHE A 349 30.76 2.18 -1.65
C PHE A 349 29.81 1.51 -2.65
N LYS A 350 28.52 1.87 -2.64
CA LYS A 350 27.48 1.24 -3.48
C LYS A 350 27.44 -0.29 -3.35
N MET A 351 27.81 -0.76 -2.17
CA MET A 351 27.78 -2.19 -1.83
C MET A 351 26.33 -2.65 -1.78
N HIS A 352 26.05 -3.84 -2.30
CA HIS A 352 24.69 -4.37 -2.21
C HIS A 352 24.27 -4.53 -0.74
N PRO A 353 23.12 -4.01 -0.31
CA PRO A 353 22.67 -4.03 1.10
C PRO A 353 22.70 -5.41 1.74
N PHE A 354 22.39 -6.45 0.98
CA PHE A 354 22.47 -7.84 1.42
C PHE A 354 23.86 -8.20 1.98
N ILE A 355 24.93 -7.78 1.31
CA ILE A 355 26.31 -8.11 1.71
C ILE A 355 26.70 -7.34 2.98
N SER A 356 26.41 -6.03 3.01
CA SER A 356 26.76 -5.18 4.16
C SER A 356 26.01 -5.59 5.42
N THR A 357 24.72 -5.93 5.30
CA THR A 357 23.89 -6.34 6.44
C THR A 357 24.16 -7.78 6.88
N MET A 358 24.50 -8.68 5.95
CA MET A 358 24.96 -10.04 6.30
C MET A 358 26.28 -10.00 7.06
N ALA A 359 27.24 -9.20 6.61
CA ALA A 359 28.51 -9.01 7.33
C ALA A 359 28.25 -8.43 8.73
N ASN A 360 27.38 -7.42 8.83
CA ASN A 360 26.98 -6.81 10.08
C ASN A 360 26.30 -7.82 11.03
N MET A 361 25.44 -8.69 10.51
CA MET A 361 24.83 -9.79 11.24
C MET A 361 25.88 -10.70 11.91
N LEU A 362 26.90 -11.10 11.17
CA LEU A 362 27.98 -11.96 11.68
C LEU A 362 28.83 -11.22 12.73
N VAL A 363 29.15 -9.94 12.49
CA VAL A 363 29.91 -9.11 13.44
C VAL A 363 29.15 -8.97 14.76
N ILE A 364 27.87 -8.63 14.72
CA ILE A 364 27.04 -8.49 15.93
C ILE A 364 26.95 -9.81 16.69
N PHE A 365 26.63 -10.90 15.98
CA PHE A 365 26.55 -12.22 16.61
C PHE A 365 27.87 -12.64 17.27
N GLY A 366 28.98 -12.47 16.56
CA GLY A 366 30.32 -12.77 17.09
C GLY A 366 30.66 -11.91 18.29
N LEU A 367 30.46 -10.59 18.23
CA LEU A 367 30.74 -9.66 19.33
C LEU A 367 29.91 -9.96 20.58
N VAL A 368 28.58 -10.11 20.41
CA VAL A 368 27.69 -10.37 21.55
C VAL A 368 27.98 -11.73 22.17
N THR A 369 28.18 -12.78 21.34
CA THR A 369 28.55 -14.11 21.84
C THR A 369 29.89 -14.12 22.56
N TYR A 370 30.91 -13.46 22.02
CA TYR A 370 32.20 -13.33 22.64
C TYR A 370 32.12 -12.55 23.97
N ALA A 371 31.45 -11.40 23.97
CA ALA A 371 31.26 -10.55 25.13
C ALA A 371 30.55 -11.27 26.29
N THR A 372 29.53 -12.05 25.97
CA THR A 372 28.67 -12.73 26.96
C THR A 372 29.05 -14.20 27.21
N LYS A 373 30.07 -14.71 26.49
CA LYS A 373 30.43 -16.15 26.47
C LYS A 373 29.23 -17.04 26.06
N GLY A 374 28.29 -16.52 25.30
CA GLY A 374 27.06 -17.20 24.88
C GLY A 374 26.03 -17.42 25.98
N VAL A 375 26.24 -16.87 27.16
CA VAL A 375 25.31 -17.00 28.31
C VAL A 375 24.09 -16.11 28.09
N SER A 376 22.90 -16.60 28.41
CA SER A 376 21.67 -15.82 28.50
C SER A 376 21.60 -15.13 29.85
N PHE A 377 21.28 -13.84 29.84
CA PHE A 377 21.02 -13.07 31.06
C PHE A 377 19.57 -13.31 31.52
N GLY A 378 19.38 -13.48 32.82
CA GLY A 378 18.12 -13.88 33.42
C GLY A 378 16.96 -12.90 33.27
N SER A 379 16.17 -12.74 34.33
CA SER A 379 14.97 -11.89 34.31
C SER A 379 15.30 -10.44 34.67
N ILE A 380 14.55 -9.52 34.08
CA ILE A 380 14.53 -8.12 34.50
C ILE A 380 13.70 -7.98 35.79
N GLU A 381 13.85 -6.85 36.48
CA GLU A 381 13.08 -6.57 37.68
C GLU A 381 11.58 -6.60 37.44
N ALA A 382 10.83 -7.30 38.30
CA ALA A 382 9.42 -7.63 38.10
C ALA A 382 8.48 -6.41 37.97
N THR A 383 8.90 -5.24 38.47
CA THR A 383 8.15 -3.98 38.34
C THR A 383 8.24 -3.34 36.97
N ILE A 384 9.33 -3.59 36.24
CA ILE A 384 9.67 -2.93 34.96
C ILE A 384 8.65 -3.22 33.84
N PRO A 385 8.21 -4.47 33.60
CA PRO A 385 7.19 -4.72 32.58
C PRO A 385 5.92 -3.88 32.78
N ASN A 386 5.46 -3.76 34.03
CA ASN A 386 4.29 -2.95 34.34
C ASN A 386 4.53 -1.44 34.22
N MET A 387 5.77 -0.97 34.26
CA MET A 387 6.10 0.43 33.99
C MET A 387 6.09 0.76 32.50
N ILE A 388 6.60 -0.15 31.66
CA ILE A 388 6.76 0.08 30.22
C ILE A 388 5.48 -0.27 29.46
N ILE A 389 4.86 -1.42 29.80
CA ILE A 389 3.74 -2.02 29.08
C ILE A 389 2.63 -2.48 30.05
N PRO A 390 2.09 -1.58 30.89
CA PRO A 390 1.02 -1.96 31.82
C PRO A 390 -0.18 -2.54 31.08
N LYS A 391 -0.93 -3.41 31.77
CA LYS A 391 -2.24 -3.86 31.28
C LYS A 391 -3.33 -3.02 31.95
N VAL A 392 -4.13 -2.32 31.16
CA VAL A 392 -5.25 -1.53 31.64
C VAL A 392 -6.55 -2.27 31.32
N ASN A 393 -7.28 -2.70 32.34
CA ASN A 393 -8.51 -3.50 32.15
C ASN A 393 -8.32 -4.73 31.22
N GLY A 394 -7.18 -5.38 31.32
CA GLY A 394 -6.83 -6.52 30.45
C GLY A 394 -6.27 -6.15 29.07
N PHE A 395 -6.34 -4.88 28.67
CA PHE A 395 -5.79 -4.40 27.41
C PHE A 395 -4.26 -4.17 27.52
N PRO A 396 -3.43 -4.80 26.68
CA PRO A 396 -1.98 -4.63 26.71
C PRO A 396 -1.57 -3.31 26.04
N THR A 397 -1.03 -2.36 26.83
CA THR A 397 -0.66 -1.03 26.32
C THR A 397 0.54 -1.04 25.33
N ILE A 398 1.24 -2.15 25.21
CA ILE A 398 2.30 -2.32 24.18
C ILE A 398 1.76 -2.05 22.76
N ILE A 399 0.46 -2.27 22.52
CA ILE A 399 -0.20 -1.98 21.25
C ILE A 399 -0.17 -0.48 20.94
N LEU A 400 -0.25 0.37 21.97
CA LEU A 400 -0.19 1.83 21.80
C LEU A 400 1.19 2.29 21.33
N TRP A 401 2.26 1.64 21.79
CA TRP A 401 3.62 1.89 21.29
C TRP A 401 3.75 1.58 19.81
N ALA A 402 3.20 0.45 19.37
CA ALA A 402 3.18 0.09 17.95
C ALA A 402 2.37 1.11 17.13
N LEU A 403 1.20 1.53 17.63
CA LEU A 403 0.38 2.56 16.98
C LEU A 403 1.14 3.89 16.87
N ALA A 404 1.83 4.32 17.92
CA ALA A 404 2.66 5.51 17.89
C ALA A 404 3.77 5.40 16.82
N ALA A 405 4.47 4.26 16.73
CA ALA A 405 5.47 4.02 15.71
C ALA A 405 4.88 4.09 14.29
N ILE A 406 3.72 3.47 14.07
CA ILE A 406 3.01 3.51 12.78
C ILE A 406 2.71 4.96 12.38
N VAL A 407 2.16 5.77 13.30
CA VAL A 407 1.81 7.17 13.03
C VAL A 407 3.07 8.00 12.74
N ILE A 408 4.14 7.83 13.53
CA ILE A 408 5.40 8.56 13.34
C ILE A 408 6.02 8.22 11.98
N VAL A 409 6.14 6.93 11.66
CA VAL A 409 6.73 6.50 10.37
C VAL A 409 5.83 6.91 9.20
N TRP A 410 4.50 6.80 9.35
CA TRP A 410 3.55 7.30 8.35
C TRP A 410 3.73 8.79 8.08
N PHE A 411 3.90 9.61 9.14
CA PHE A 411 4.16 11.04 9.00
C PHE A 411 5.49 11.29 8.28
N ILE A 412 6.57 10.60 8.69
CA ILE A 412 7.88 10.72 8.05
C ILE A 412 7.81 10.38 6.56
N TRP A 413 7.20 9.26 6.18
CA TRP A 413 7.16 8.81 4.79
C TRP A 413 6.28 9.69 3.90
N ASN A 414 5.11 10.13 4.40
CA ASN A 414 4.11 10.79 3.55
C ASN A 414 4.16 12.32 3.63
N LYS A 415 4.68 12.88 4.72
CA LYS A 415 4.59 14.33 4.98
C LYS A 415 5.94 15.04 4.98
N THR A 416 7.07 14.32 5.00
CA THR A 416 8.40 14.94 5.00
C THR A 416 9.09 14.83 3.64
N THR A 417 10.06 15.71 3.41
CA THR A 417 10.95 15.65 2.24
C THR A 417 11.79 14.38 2.22
N PHE A 418 12.23 13.90 3.40
CA PHE A 418 12.97 12.64 3.52
C PHE A 418 12.16 11.46 2.98
N GLY A 419 10.88 11.34 3.36
CA GLY A 419 10.02 10.26 2.86
C GLY A 419 9.81 10.33 1.35
N LYS A 420 9.55 11.53 0.79
CA LYS A 420 9.46 11.71 -0.67
C LYS A 420 10.74 11.30 -1.39
N ASN A 421 11.89 11.70 -0.84
CA ASN A 421 13.20 11.34 -1.38
C ASN A 421 13.48 9.83 -1.27
N LEU A 422 12.99 9.16 -0.21
CA LEU A 422 13.09 7.71 -0.03
C LEU A 422 12.39 6.97 -1.20
N TYR A 423 11.18 7.37 -1.57
CA TYR A 423 10.47 6.82 -2.72
C TYR A 423 11.16 7.16 -4.05
N ALA A 424 11.67 8.37 -4.21
CA ALA A 424 12.36 8.80 -5.43
C ALA A 424 13.65 7.99 -5.66
N VAL A 425 14.50 7.89 -4.63
CA VAL A 425 15.76 7.11 -4.68
C VAL A 425 15.47 5.63 -4.88
N GLY A 426 14.43 5.10 -4.21
CA GLY A 426 14.02 3.70 -4.38
C GLY A 426 13.49 3.38 -5.77
N GLY A 427 12.82 4.32 -6.42
CA GLY A 427 12.31 4.15 -7.78
C GLY A 427 13.39 4.21 -8.86
N ASN A 428 14.27 5.20 -8.78
CA ASN A 428 15.44 5.33 -9.67
C ASN A 428 16.51 6.21 -9.00
N PRO A 429 17.58 5.61 -8.46
CA PRO A 429 18.64 6.35 -7.79
C PRO A 429 19.38 7.35 -8.71
N GLU A 430 19.54 7.01 -9.99
CA GLU A 430 20.25 7.87 -10.96
C GLU A 430 19.40 9.10 -11.29
N ALA A 431 18.13 8.94 -11.59
CA ALA A 431 17.20 10.04 -11.82
C ALA A 431 17.06 10.94 -10.58
N ALA A 432 17.02 10.36 -9.39
CA ALA A 432 16.98 11.10 -8.13
C ALA A 432 18.26 11.94 -7.95
N ALA A 433 19.45 11.39 -8.25
CA ALA A 433 20.72 12.11 -8.17
C ALA A 433 20.77 13.30 -9.13
N VAL A 434 20.33 13.11 -10.39
CA VAL A 434 20.26 14.20 -11.38
C VAL A 434 19.29 15.31 -10.93
N SER A 435 18.23 14.94 -10.21
CA SER A 435 17.27 15.89 -9.61
C SER A 435 17.79 16.59 -8.34
N GLY A 436 19.07 16.41 -7.97
CA GLY A 436 19.70 17.05 -6.82
C GLY A 436 19.45 16.35 -5.47
N ILE A 437 18.87 15.14 -5.48
CA ILE A 437 18.64 14.37 -4.26
C ILE A 437 19.93 13.62 -3.91
N SER A 438 20.43 13.82 -2.68
CA SER A 438 21.60 13.07 -2.18
C SER A 438 21.23 11.62 -1.86
N VAL A 439 21.53 10.70 -2.80
CA VAL A 439 21.31 9.26 -2.62
C VAL A 439 22.03 8.74 -1.38
N PHE A 440 23.27 9.22 -1.12
CA PHE A 440 24.03 8.87 0.08
C PHE A 440 23.27 9.22 1.37
N ALA A 441 22.82 10.47 1.49
CA ALA A 441 22.14 10.93 2.71
C ALA A 441 20.79 10.21 2.92
N VAL A 442 20.04 9.95 1.86
CA VAL A 442 18.75 9.23 1.93
C VAL A 442 18.99 7.78 2.34
N THR A 443 19.95 7.09 1.73
CA THR A 443 20.25 5.70 2.06
C THR A 443 20.74 5.57 3.50
N LEU A 444 21.74 6.38 3.91
CA LEU A 444 22.24 6.36 5.28
C LEU A 444 21.13 6.72 6.29
N GLY A 445 20.31 7.72 5.98
CA GLY A 445 19.17 8.11 6.82
C GLY A 445 18.14 7.00 7.01
N ALA A 446 17.90 6.20 5.99
CA ALA A 446 17.01 5.03 6.09
C ALA A 446 17.57 3.97 7.05
N PHE A 447 18.88 3.68 6.98
CA PHE A 447 19.56 2.78 7.93
C PHE A 447 19.54 3.33 9.36
N VAL A 448 19.79 4.63 9.55
CA VAL A 448 19.67 5.29 10.87
C VAL A 448 18.26 5.14 11.44
N MET A 449 17.23 5.44 10.63
CA MET A 449 15.84 5.28 11.04
C MET A 449 15.52 3.83 11.40
N ALA A 450 15.99 2.87 10.61
CA ALA A 450 15.83 1.44 10.89
C ALA A 450 16.48 1.07 12.23
N GLY A 451 17.70 1.53 12.51
CA GLY A 451 18.39 1.28 13.78
C GLY A 451 17.66 1.82 14.99
N ILE A 452 17.09 3.02 14.90
CA ILE A 452 16.27 3.61 15.97
C ILE A 452 15.06 2.71 16.25
N LEU A 453 14.38 2.26 15.19
CA LEU A 453 13.21 1.38 15.31
C LEU A 453 13.58 0.01 15.88
N TYR A 454 14.71 -0.59 15.45
CA TYR A 454 15.16 -1.87 15.99
C TYR A 454 15.53 -1.78 17.47
N GLY A 455 16.20 -0.69 17.88
CA GLY A 455 16.54 -0.43 19.29
C GLY A 455 15.29 -0.31 20.16
N PHE A 456 14.29 0.44 19.67
CA PHE A 456 13.00 0.57 20.37
C PHE A 456 12.25 -0.76 20.44
N GLY A 457 12.19 -1.49 19.31
CA GLY A 457 11.54 -2.80 19.24
C GLY A 457 12.19 -3.83 20.17
N SER A 458 13.51 -3.86 20.26
CA SER A 458 14.25 -4.79 21.15
C SER A 458 14.03 -4.47 22.63
N TRP A 459 13.97 -3.19 23.00
CA TRP A 459 13.62 -2.76 24.36
C TRP A 459 12.21 -3.15 24.77
N LEU A 460 11.21 -2.96 23.88
CA LEU A 460 9.83 -3.39 24.11
C LEU A 460 9.73 -4.91 24.21
N GLU A 461 10.47 -5.63 23.40
CA GLU A 461 10.48 -7.09 23.43
C GLU A 461 11.11 -7.61 24.72
N CYS A 462 12.18 -6.96 25.22
CA CYS A 462 12.76 -7.28 26.51
C CYS A 462 11.73 -7.12 27.64
N ALA A 463 10.95 -6.03 27.65
CA ALA A 463 9.88 -5.83 28.61
C ALA A 463 8.75 -6.89 28.50
N ARG A 464 8.38 -7.26 27.25
CA ARG A 464 7.36 -8.27 26.98
C ARG A 464 7.77 -9.67 27.43
N MET A 465 9.03 -10.03 27.21
CA MET A 465 9.59 -11.34 27.56
C MET A 465 10.16 -11.42 28.98
N VAL A 466 10.07 -10.31 29.72
CA VAL A 466 10.58 -10.21 31.11
C VAL A 466 12.09 -10.51 31.19
N GLY A 467 12.84 -10.08 30.18
CA GLY A 467 14.29 -10.32 30.07
C GLY A 467 14.65 -11.41 29.06
N SER A 468 15.51 -12.34 29.45
CA SER A 468 16.01 -13.46 28.63
C SER A 468 16.85 -13.05 27.43
N GLY A 469 17.59 -11.93 27.53
CA GLY A 469 18.49 -11.47 26.47
C GLY A 469 19.63 -12.45 26.20
N SER A 470 19.82 -12.81 24.93
CA SER A 470 20.93 -13.63 24.47
C SER A 470 21.32 -13.31 23.04
N ALA A 471 22.56 -13.64 22.64
CA ALA A 471 23.01 -13.45 21.26
C ALA A 471 22.19 -14.23 20.22
N ALA A 472 21.55 -15.33 20.62
CA ALA A 472 20.73 -16.16 19.76
C ALA A 472 19.27 -15.68 19.67
N TYR A 473 18.82 -14.77 20.53
CA TYR A 473 17.47 -14.24 20.47
C TYR A 473 17.24 -13.50 19.15
N GLY A 474 16.05 -13.61 18.62
CA GLY A 474 15.69 -12.98 17.34
C GLY A 474 16.20 -13.72 16.10
N GLN A 475 16.71 -14.95 16.24
CA GLN A 475 17.07 -15.76 15.08
C GLN A 475 15.83 -15.99 14.18
N GLY A 476 15.96 -15.67 12.88
CA GLY A 476 14.88 -15.78 11.90
C GLY A 476 13.92 -14.58 11.87
N TRP A 477 14.02 -13.61 12.79
CA TRP A 477 13.17 -12.42 12.80
C TRP A 477 13.44 -11.46 11.65
N ASP A 478 14.62 -11.54 11.06
CA ASP A 478 14.97 -10.89 9.80
C ASP A 478 14.07 -11.39 8.67
N MET A 479 13.95 -12.71 8.53
CA MET A 479 13.07 -13.33 7.53
C MET A 479 11.59 -13.01 7.79
N ASP A 480 11.15 -13.08 9.05
CA ASP A 480 9.79 -12.74 9.45
C ASP A 480 9.43 -11.29 9.11
N ALA A 481 10.34 -10.33 9.39
CA ALA A 481 10.15 -8.92 9.10
C ALA A 481 10.09 -8.65 7.59
N ILE A 482 10.99 -9.27 6.81
CA ILE A 482 11.01 -9.19 5.35
C ILE A 482 9.71 -9.79 4.78
N ALA A 483 9.33 -11.00 5.22
CA ALA A 483 8.09 -11.65 4.79
C ALA A 483 6.87 -10.78 5.05
N ALA A 484 6.76 -10.21 6.24
CA ALA A 484 5.65 -9.32 6.59
C ALA A 484 5.60 -8.07 5.68
N CYS A 485 6.75 -7.47 5.35
CA CYS A 485 6.81 -6.32 4.45
C CYS A 485 6.37 -6.68 3.03
N VAL A 486 6.85 -7.80 2.50
CA VAL A 486 6.53 -8.26 1.13
C VAL A 486 5.07 -8.69 1.02
N VAL A 487 4.58 -9.47 1.99
CA VAL A 487 3.15 -9.78 2.13
C VAL A 487 2.35 -8.49 2.20
N GLY A 488 2.85 -7.48 2.92
CA GLY A 488 2.27 -6.14 2.98
C GLY A 488 2.35 -5.32 1.68
N GLY A 489 2.94 -5.86 0.61
CA GLY A 489 3.02 -5.21 -0.71
C GLY A 489 4.14 -4.17 -0.84
N VAL A 490 5.17 -4.24 0.00
CA VAL A 490 6.41 -3.50 -0.23
C VAL A 490 7.25 -4.27 -1.25
N SER A 491 7.59 -3.63 -2.37
CA SER A 491 8.25 -4.30 -3.49
C SER A 491 9.77 -4.27 -3.37
N PHE A 492 10.40 -5.40 -3.65
CA PHE A 492 11.86 -5.51 -3.77
C PHE A 492 12.45 -4.73 -4.96
N THR A 493 11.62 -4.35 -5.94
CA THR A 493 12.07 -3.50 -7.04
C THR A 493 12.29 -2.05 -6.63
N GLY A 494 11.91 -1.69 -5.39
CA GLY A 494 12.09 -0.36 -4.81
C GLY A 494 10.99 0.64 -5.20
N GLY A 495 10.89 1.73 -4.46
CA GLY A 495 9.98 2.85 -4.74
C GLY A 495 8.48 2.54 -4.58
N ILE A 496 8.10 1.32 -4.20
CA ILE A 496 6.69 0.90 -4.07
C ILE A 496 6.47 0.27 -2.71
N GLY A 497 5.53 0.82 -1.95
CA GLY A 497 5.14 0.31 -0.64
C GLY A 497 4.23 1.30 0.08
N LYS A 498 3.40 0.78 0.98
CA LYS A 498 2.53 1.59 1.84
C LYS A 498 2.62 1.08 3.27
N ILE A 499 2.64 2.00 4.24
CA ILE A 499 2.71 1.63 5.66
C ILE A 499 1.51 0.79 6.09
N SER A 500 0.31 1.12 5.59
CA SER A 500 -0.88 0.29 5.86
C SER A 500 -0.70 -1.16 5.42
N GLY A 501 -0.01 -1.39 4.30
CA GLY A 501 0.36 -2.72 3.85
C GLY A 501 1.30 -3.41 4.83
N VAL A 502 2.38 -2.74 5.26
CA VAL A 502 3.33 -3.29 6.27
C VAL A 502 2.59 -3.69 7.55
N VAL A 503 1.72 -2.82 8.05
CA VAL A 503 0.89 -3.10 9.25
C VAL A 503 0.04 -4.36 9.06
N THR A 504 -0.66 -4.45 7.94
CA THR A 504 -1.48 -5.62 7.60
C THR A 504 -0.61 -6.88 7.49
N GLY A 505 0.54 -6.80 6.83
CA GLY A 505 1.47 -7.91 6.67
C GLY A 505 2.00 -8.43 8.01
N VAL A 506 2.40 -7.53 8.92
CA VAL A 506 2.86 -7.92 10.27
C VAL A 506 1.74 -8.58 11.07
N CYS A 507 0.54 -8.04 11.05
CA CYS A 507 -0.60 -8.63 11.76
C CYS A 507 -0.94 -10.02 11.23
N ILE A 508 -1.01 -10.19 9.91
CA ILE A 508 -1.32 -11.47 9.26
C ILE A 508 -0.22 -12.50 9.57
N PHE A 509 1.05 -12.11 9.40
CA PHE A 509 2.18 -13.01 9.62
C PHE A 509 2.30 -13.42 11.09
N THR A 510 2.10 -12.49 12.02
CA THR A 510 2.08 -12.79 13.46
C THR A 510 0.90 -13.68 13.83
N ALA A 511 -0.29 -13.45 13.26
CA ALA A 511 -1.45 -14.30 13.49
C ALA A 511 -1.20 -15.74 13.01
N LEU A 512 -0.53 -15.89 11.86
CA LEU A 512 -0.15 -17.21 11.32
C LEU A 512 0.81 -17.95 12.28
N THR A 513 1.94 -17.31 12.64
CA THR A 513 2.96 -17.91 13.53
C THR A 513 2.39 -18.21 14.92
N TYR A 514 1.56 -17.32 15.46
CA TYR A 514 0.84 -17.55 16.72
C TYR A 514 -0.09 -18.76 16.66
N SER A 515 -0.82 -18.91 15.55
CA SER A 515 -1.74 -20.03 15.34
C SER A 515 -0.98 -21.38 15.27
N LEU A 516 0.16 -21.40 14.59
CA LEU A 516 1.03 -22.57 14.51
C LEU A 516 1.57 -22.96 15.90
N THR A 517 1.94 -21.94 16.71
CA THR A 517 2.40 -22.15 18.09
C THR A 517 1.29 -22.73 18.98
N ILE A 518 0.05 -22.21 18.89
CA ILE A 518 -1.10 -22.79 19.64
C ILE A 518 -1.35 -24.26 19.27
N LEU A 519 -1.21 -24.60 17.99
CA LEU A 519 -1.35 -25.98 17.52
C LEU A 519 -0.23 -26.89 18.02
N GLY A 520 0.83 -26.34 18.63
CA GLY A 520 1.98 -27.09 19.12
C GLY A 520 2.92 -27.51 17.99
N ILE A 521 2.91 -26.79 16.86
CA ILE A 521 3.84 -27.05 15.76
C ILE A 521 5.23 -26.55 16.18
N ASP A 522 6.23 -27.42 16.01
CA ASP A 522 7.61 -27.12 16.34
C ASP A 522 8.11 -25.84 15.66
N THR A 523 8.89 -25.03 16.41
CA THR A 523 9.39 -23.74 15.92
C THR A 523 10.27 -23.90 14.68
N ASN A 524 11.04 -25.02 14.58
CA ASN A 524 11.86 -25.27 13.40
C ASN A 524 11.01 -25.51 12.15
N LEU A 525 9.83 -26.13 12.30
CA LEU A 525 8.91 -26.31 11.19
C LEU A 525 8.22 -24.99 10.80
N GLN A 526 8.08 -24.05 11.74
CA GLN A 526 7.58 -22.69 11.43
C GLN A 526 8.51 -21.97 10.48
N PHE A 527 9.85 -22.17 10.56
CA PHE A 527 10.79 -21.60 9.59
C PHE A 527 10.57 -22.14 8.17
N VAL A 528 10.15 -23.41 8.02
CA VAL A 528 9.81 -23.96 6.70
C VAL A 528 8.60 -23.24 6.11
N PHE A 529 7.56 -23.02 6.91
CA PHE A 529 6.39 -22.26 6.46
C PHE A 529 6.74 -20.82 6.08
N SER A 530 7.53 -20.14 6.91
CA SER A 530 8.01 -18.77 6.62
C SER A 530 8.78 -18.72 5.31
N GLY A 531 9.69 -19.67 5.08
CA GLY A 531 10.46 -19.76 3.83
C GLY A 531 9.60 -19.96 2.59
N ILE A 532 8.60 -20.87 2.66
CA ILE A 532 7.66 -21.08 1.55
C ILE A 532 6.84 -19.82 1.27
N ILE A 533 6.33 -19.15 2.32
CA ILE A 533 5.56 -17.90 2.17
C ILE A 533 6.41 -16.82 1.48
N ILE A 534 7.66 -16.63 1.89
CA ILE A 534 8.58 -15.67 1.27
C ILE A 534 8.78 -15.99 -0.22
N LEU A 535 9.06 -17.26 -0.54
CA LEU A 535 9.31 -17.70 -1.91
C LEU A 535 8.09 -17.45 -2.80
N VAL A 536 6.90 -17.80 -2.34
CA VAL A 536 5.64 -17.55 -3.07
C VAL A 536 5.38 -16.04 -3.19
N ALA A 537 5.57 -15.28 -2.11
CA ALA A 537 5.34 -13.83 -2.08
C ALA A 537 6.24 -13.10 -3.09
N VAL A 538 7.53 -13.38 -3.06
CA VAL A 538 8.52 -12.75 -3.97
C VAL A 538 8.26 -13.19 -5.42
N THR A 539 7.94 -14.46 -5.66
CA THR A 539 7.61 -14.95 -7.01
C THR A 539 6.39 -14.20 -7.57
N LEU A 540 5.34 -14.04 -6.79
CA LEU A 540 4.14 -13.31 -7.21
C LEU A 540 4.43 -11.82 -7.43
N ASP A 541 5.29 -11.20 -6.61
CA ASP A 541 5.71 -9.81 -6.80
C ASP A 541 6.49 -9.66 -8.10
N CYS A 542 7.46 -10.50 -8.37
CA CYS A 542 8.22 -10.51 -9.62
C CYS A 542 7.31 -10.70 -10.86
N LEU A 543 6.33 -11.60 -10.80
CA LEU A 543 5.40 -11.85 -11.90
C LEU A 543 4.52 -10.63 -12.24
N LYS A 544 4.23 -9.75 -11.29
CA LYS A 544 3.51 -8.49 -11.55
C LYS A 544 4.27 -7.56 -12.51
N TYR A 545 5.60 -7.60 -12.47
CA TYR A 545 6.45 -6.71 -13.28
C TYR A 545 6.87 -7.32 -14.62
N VAL A 546 6.99 -8.63 -14.71
CA VAL A 546 7.30 -9.35 -15.97
C VAL A 546 6.20 -9.13 -17.02
N GLN A 547 4.95 -8.93 -16.61
CA GLN A 547 3.84 -8.71 -17.55
C GLN A 547 3.70 -7.28 -18.08
N LYS A 548 4.47 -6.33 -17.56
CA LYS A 548 4.48 -4.93 -18.05
C LYS A 548 5.51 -4.66 -19.16
N LYS A 549 6.30 -5.65 -19.53
CA LYS A 549 7.16 -5.63 -20.70
C LYS A 549 6.49 -6.42 -21.83
#